data_9809d2f0ed76cbe397e76d7512b4a3fc
#
_entry.id   9809d2f0ed76cbe397e76d7512b4a3fc
#
_cell.length_a   1.000
_cell.length_b   1.000
_cell.length_c   1.000
_cell.angle_alpha   90.00
_cell.angle_beta   90.00
_cell.angle_gamma   90.00
#
_symmetry.space_group_name_H-M   'P 1'
#
loop_
_entity.id
_entity.type
_entity.pdbx_description
1 polymer ?
#
loop_
_entity_poly.entity_id
_entity_poly.type
_entity_poly.pdbx_seq_one_letter_code
_entity_poly.pdbx_strand_id
1 'polypeptide(L)'
;NECKPQAFIFENVKNILYHDGGKTFNIILETFKSLGYKVTYKVLNAIDYGIPQVRNRVFVVGFKDHNINYNYPDPKPLNLTVQDLLEEKADSKYFLNQGFLDNYVFVQWGTWNRHPKVDKPIASTLTTKMGTLRATQDNYQTQDGRIRKLTPREGLRLMGFGDDFNIVCSDTQTYKQVGNS
;
A
#
# COMPACT_ATOMS: atom_id res chain seq x y z
N ASN A 1 13.22 14.26 -22.55
CA ASN A 1 14.41 15.18 -22.49
C ASN A 1 14.08 16.68 -22.47
N GLU A 2 12.83 17.08 -22.55
CA GLU A 2 12.44 18.48 -22.71
C GLU A 2 12.14 19.17 -21.37
N CYS A 3 11.60 18.43 -20.40
CA CYS A 3 11.39 18.94 -19.06
C CYS A 3 12.60 18.60 -18.18
N LYS A 4 13.39 19.61 -17.82
CA LYS A 4 14.52 19.46 -16.89
C LYS A 4 14.10 20.02 -15.51
N PRO A 5 13.31 19.29 -14.70
CA PRO A 5 12.81 19.79 -13.44
C PRO A 5 13.97 20.13 -12.49
N GLN A 6 13.78 21.12 -11.63
CA GLN A 6 14.78 21.48 -10.63
C GLN A 6 14.92 20.41 -9.54
N ALA A 7 13.83 19.71 -9.28
CA ALA A 7 13.78 18.57 -8.35
C ALA A 7 12.83 17.51 -8.84
N PHE A 8 13.02 16.27 -8.39
CA PHE A 8 12.07 15.18 -8.64
C PHE A 8 11.95 14.26 -7.44
N ILE A 9 10.84 13.55 -7.36
CA ILE A 9 10.64 12.38 -6.50
C ILE A 9 10.32 11.19 -7.40
N PHE A 10 11.06 10.09 -7.23
CA PHE A 10 10.79 8.81 -7.87
C PHE A 10 10.45 7.80 -6.78
N GLU A 11 9.29 7.16 -6.91
CA GLU A 11 8.82 6.11 -5.99
C GLU A 11 8.79 4.76 -6.69
N ASN A 12 9.11 3.70 -5.94
CA ASN A 12 8.95 2.33 -6.41
C ASN A 12 8.79 1.34 -5.23
N VAL A 13 8.39 0.11 -5.55
CA VAL A 13 8.35 -0.97 -4.56
C VAL A 13 9.76 -1.27 -4.03
N LYS A 14 9.87 -1.61 -2.73
CA LYS A 14 11.17 -1.92 -2.10
C LYS A 14 11.98 -2.96 -2.88
N ASN A 15 11.31 -3.90 -3.54
CA ASN A 15 11.99 -4.99 -4.27
C ASN A 15 12.89 -4.51 -5.43
N ILE A 16 12.70 -3.29 -5.95
CA ILE A 16 13.57 -2.70 -6.98
C ILE A 16 15.04 -2.66 -6.55
N LEU A 17 15.30 -2.54 -5.23
CA LEU A 17 16.65 -2.51 -4.66
C LEU A 17 17.43 -3.81 -4.90
N TYR A 18 16.72 -4.93 -5.05
CA TYR A 18 17.30 -6.27 -5.16
C TYR A 18 17.08 -6.88 -6.55
N HIS A 19 16.32 -6.20 -7.41
CA HIS A 19 16.04 -6.68 -8.76
C HIS A 19 17.34 -6.82 -9.55
N ASP A 20 17.51 -7.99 -10.19
CA ASP A 20 18.72 -8.36 -10.92
C ASP A 20 20.02 -8.14 -10.10
N GLY A 21 20.00 -8.63 -8.84
CA GLY A 21 21.16 -8.48 -7.95
C GLY A 21 21.50 -7.02 -7.61
N GLY A 22 20.52 -6.10 -7.71
CA GLY A 22 20.70 -4.66 -7.47
C GLY A 22 21.12 -3.84 -8.69
N LYS A 23 21.42 -4.48 -9.81
CA LYS A 23 21.88 -3.79 -11.04
C LYS A 23 20.85 -2.78 -11.55
N THR A 24 19.55 -3.16 -11.56
CA THR A 24 18.49 -2.29 -12.03
C THR A 24 18.44 -0.98 -11.26
N PHE A 25 18.51 -1.04 -9.93
CA PHE A 25 18.45 0.16 -9.10
C PHE A 25 19.70 1.03 -9.28
N ASN A 26 20.88 0.41 -9.40
CA ASN A 26 22.12 1.13 -9.67
C ASN A 26 22.07 1.87 -11.02
N ILE A 27 21.55 1.24 -12.08
CA ILE A 27 21.35 1.91 -13.38
C ILE A 27 20.44 3.13 -13.25
N ILE A 28 19.33 3.02 -12.50
CA ILE A 28 18.41 4.13 -12.25
C ILE A 28 19.14 5.30 -11.56
N LEU A 29 19.88 5.01 -10.50
CA LEU A 29 20.63 6.05 -9.77
C LEU A 29 21.70 6.72 -10.64
N GLU A 30 22.50 5.93 -11.37
CA GLU A 30 23.53 6.46 -12.27
C GLU A 30 22.93 7.29 -13.42
N THR A 31 21.76 6.88 -13.92
CA THR A 31 21.03 7.68 -14.93
C THR A 31 20.64 9.05 -14.37
N PHE A 32 20.08 9.11 -13.15
CA PHE A 32 19.75 10.40 -12.54
C PHE A 32 20.99 11.27 -12.31
N LYS A 33 22.09 10.66 -11.84
CA LYS A 33 23.36 11.37 -11.67
C LYS A 33 23.92 11.91 -13.00
N SER A 34 23.92 11.09 -14.05
CA SER A 34 24.40 11.51 -15.38
C SER A 34 23.57 12.63 -16.00
N LEU A 35 22.29 12.75 -15.60
CA LEU A 35 21.41 13.87 -15.91
C LEU A 35 21.69 15.11 -15.07
N GLY A 36 22.71 15.08 -14.19
CA GLY A 36 23.16 16.18 -13.36
C GLY A 36 22.34 16.41 -12.09
N TYR A 37 21.73 15.35 -11.53
CA TYR A 37 21.04 15.44 -10.23
C TYR A 37 21.91 14.92 -9.10
N LYS A 38 21.94 15.61 -7.97
CA LYS A 38 22.33 15.05 -6.68
C LYS A 38 21.16 14.23 -6.16
N VAL A 39 21.35 12.94 -5.94
CA VAL A 39 20.27 12.02 -5.54
C VAL A 39 20.54 11.42 -4.15
N THR A 40 19.47 11.26 -3.40
CA THR A 40 19.42 10.47 -2.17
C THR A 40 18.23 9.52 -2.22
N TYR A 41 18.27 8.42 -1.47
CA TYR A 41 17.11 7.53 -1.37
C TYR A 41 16.95 6.96 0.03
N LYS A 42 15.70 6.61 0.36
CA LYS A 42 15.35 5.96 1.63
C LYS A 42 14.16 5.03 1.38
N VAL A 43 14.12 3.90 2.10
CA VAL A 43 12.92 3.07 2.18
C VAL A 43 12.06 3.58 3.32
N LEU A 44 10.82 3.92 3.03
CA LEU A 44 9.82 4.36 3.99
C LEU A 44 8.72 3.31 4.10
N ASN A 45 8.17 3.13 5.30
CA ASN A 45 7.03 2.25 5.55
C ASN A 45 5.85 3.10 6.02
N ALA A 46 4.65 2.90 5.46
CA ALA A 46 3.47 3.68 5.80
C ALA A 46 3.12 3.65 7.31
N ILE A 47 3.44 2.54 8.00
CA ILE A 47 3.27 2.41 9.45
C ILE A 47 4.02 3.53 10.19
N ASP A 48 5.22 3.85 9.75
CA ASP A 48 6.08 4.85 10.40
C ASP A 48 5.56 6.28 10.21
N TYR A 49 4.46 6.45 9.47
CA TYR A 49 3.84 7.74 9.16
C TYR A 49 2.36 7.79 9.52
N GLY A 50 1.93 6.92 10.44
CA GLY A 50 0.58 6.96 11.02
C GLY A 50 -0.50 6.26 10.20
N ILE A 51 -0.14 5.44 9.21
CA ILE A 51 -1.07 4.63 8.41
C ILE A 51 -0.97 3.16 8.83
N PRO A 52 -2.05 2.50 9.28
CA PRO A 52 -2.02 1.12 9.74
C PRO A 52 -1.92 0.11 8.57
N GLN A 53 -0.89 0.24 7.76
CA GLN A 53 -0.61 -0.62 6.62
C GLN A 53 0.90 -0.88 6.49
N VAL A 54 1.29 -2.14 6.35
CA VAL A 54 2.67 -2.49 5.96
C VAL A 54 2.85 -2.18 4.48
N ARG A 55 3.44 -1.03 4.16
CA ARG A 55 3.70 -0.61 2.77
C ARG A 55 5.09 0.00 2.66
N ASN A 56 6.06 -0.83 2.33
CA ASN A 56 7.43 -0.40 2.11
C ASN A 56 7.62 0.11 0.68
N ARG A 57 8.12 1.35 0.56
CA ARG A 57 8.43 1.97 -0.72
C ARG A 57 9.80 2.63 -0.69
N VAL A 58 10.54 2.52 -1.77
CA VAL A 58 11.76 3.30 -1.94
C VAL A 58 11.40 4.64 -2.59
N PHE A 59 11.87 5.70 -1.96
CA PHE A 59 11.77 7.06 -2.49
C PHE A 59 13.17 7.54 -2.85
N VAL A 60 13.35 7.96 -4.10
CA VAL A 60 14.56 8.62 -4.57
C VAL A 60 14.22 10.08 -4.80
N VAL A 61 14.97 10.97 -4.18
CA VAL A 61 14.79 12.42 -4.33
C VAL A 61 16.03 12.98 -4.98
N GLY A 62 15.85 13.80 -6.01
CA GLY A 62 16.94 14.41 -6.75
C GLY A 62 16.78 15.91 -6.93
N PHE A 63 17.90 16.66 -6.83
CA PHE A 63 17.97 18.09 -7.03
C PHE A 63 19.05 18.45 -8.03
N LYS A 64 18.77 19.45 -8.87
CA LYS A 64 19.78 20.09 -9.77
C LYS A 64 20.76 20.94 -8.98
N ASP A 65 20.28 21.63 -7.94
CA ASP A 65 21.15 22.35 -7.01
C ASP A 65 21.79 21.36 -6.02
N HIS A 66 23.09 21.15 -6.16
CA HIS A 66 23.87 20.23 -5.34
C HIS A 66 24.10 20.74 -3.92
N ASN A 67 23.81 22.00 -3.61
CA ASN A 67 23.89 22.54 -2.26
C ASN A 67 22.73 22.11 -1.38
N ILE A 68 21.62 21.62 -1.98
CA ILE A 68 20.47 21.14 -1.24
C ILE A 68 20.80 19.81 -0.57
N ASN A 69 20.64 19.76 0.76
CA ASN A 69 20.64 18.53 1.55
C ASN A 69 19.21 18.19 1.93
N TYR A 70 18.67 17.13 1.33
CA TYR A 70 17.30 16.69 1.62
C TYR A 70 17.25 15.76 2.81
N ASN A 71 16.41 16.09 3.78
CA ASN A 71 16.11 15.24 4.93
C ASN A 71 14.72 14.61 4.73
N TYR A 72 14.65 13.28 4.81
CA TYR A 72 13.37 12.57 4.81
C TYR A 72 12.61 12.89 6.10
N PRO A 73 11.27 12.96 6.05
CA PRO A 73 10.49 13.27 7.26
C PRO A 73 10.75 12.24 8.36
N ASP A 74 10.68 12.70 9.60
CA ASP A 74 10.79 11.84 10.77
C ASP A 74 9.54 10.96 10.92
N PRO A 75 9.71 9.73 11.43
CA PRO A 75 8.59 8.85 11.75
C PRO A 75 7.60 9.50 12.72
N LYS A 76 6.33 9.16 12.57
CA LYS A 76 5.24 9.55 13.46
C LYS A 76 4.69 8.30 14.16
N PRO A 77 4.26 8.40 15.42
CA PRO A 77 3.65 7.27 16.12
C PRO A 77 2.38 6.82 15.41
N LEU A 78 2.22 5.50 15.29
CA LEU A 78 0.97 4.90 14.80
C LEU A 78 -0.02 4.80 15.97
N ASN A 79 -1.09 5.58 15.92
CA ASN A 79 -2.14 5.61 16.95
C ASN A 79 -3.47 5.02 16.44
N LEU A 80 -3.46 4.43 15.24
CA LEU A 80 -4.63 3.90 14.56
C LEU A 80 -4.42 2.41 14.24
N THR A 81 -5.51 1.67 14.27
CA THR A 81 -5.62 0.32 13.71
C THR A 81 -6.48 0.34 12.45
N VAL A 82 -6.54 -0.77 11.73
CA VAL A 82 -7.47 -0.88 10.59
C VAL A 82 -8.92 -0.74 11.06
N GLN A 83 -9.25 -1.28 12.24
CA GLN A 83 -10.60 -1.22 12.81
C GLN A 83 -11.11 0.20 12.98
N ASP A 84 -10.23 1.16 13.28
CA ASP A 84 -10.60 2.59 13.42
C ASP A 84 -10.95 3.24 12.07
N LEU A 85 -10.57 2.59 10.95
CA LEU A 85 -10.81 3.08 9.59
C LEU A 85 -11.96 2.37 8.88
N LEU A 86 -12.57 1.35 9.50
CA LEU A 86 -13.67 0.59 8.91
C LEU A 86 -14.96 1.43 8.90
N GLU A 87 -15.78 1.21 7.88
CA GLU A 87 -17.12 1.77 7.81
C GLU A 87 -18.06 1.00 8.75
N GLU A 88 -18.86 1.71 9.54
CA GLU A 88 -19.85 1.09 10.44
C GLU A 88 -20.86 0.23 9.67
N LYS A 89 -21.23 0.66 8.47
CA LYS A 89 -22.16 -0.03 7.58
C LYS A 89 -21.53 -0.23 6.21
N ALA A 90 -21.32 -1.48 5.83
CA ALA A 90 -20.86 -1.84 4.51
C ALA A 90 -21.97 -2.54 3.71
N ASP A 91 -21.99 -2.30 2.39
CA ASP A 91 -22.92 -2.97 1.48
C ASP A 91 -22.72 -4.51 1.53
N SER A 92 -23.83 -5.24 1.38
CA SER A 92 -23.86 -6.71 1.39
C SER A 92 -22.92 -7.36 0.39
N LYS A 93 -22.61 -6.70 -0.72
CA LYS A 93 -21.69 -7.17 -1.77
C LYS A 93 -20.23 -7.33 -1.29
N TYR A 94 -19.86 -6.75 -0.16
CA TYR A 94 -18.51 -6.88 0.41
C TYR A 94 -18.36 -8.06 1.35
N PHE A 95 -19.47 -8.67 1.80
CA PHE A 95 -19.43 -9.81 2.71
C PHE A 95 -19.05 -11.10 1.97
N LEU A 96 -18.33 -11.95 2.67
CA LEU A 96 -17.90 -13.25 2.15
C LEU A 96 -19.03 -14.26 2.35
N ASN A 97 -19.27 -15.09 1.34
CA ASN A 97 -20.23 -16.19 1.48
C ASN A 97 -19.61 -17.36 2.26
N GLN A 98 -20.47 -18.21 2.85
CA GLN A 98 -20.03 -19.31 3.70
C GLN A 98 -19.10 -20.28 2.95
N GLY A 99 -19.38 -20.59 1.70
CA GLY A 99 -18.53 -21.48 0.91
C GLY A 99 -17.10 -20.94 0.72
N PHE A 100 -16.94 -19.61 0.60
CA PHE A 100 -15.59 -19.01 0.57
C PHE A 100 -14.91 -19.06 1.93
N LEU A 101 -15.65 -18.83 3.00
CA LEU A 101 -15.13 -18.92 4.37
C LEU A 101 -14.61 -20.31 4.67
N ASP A 102 -15.40 -21.34 4.37
CA ASP A 102 -15.08 -22.74 4.66
C ASP A 102 -13.89 -23.24 3.83
N ASN A 103 -13.82 -22.84 2.56
CA ASN A 103 -12.79 -23.34 1.64
C ASN A 103 -11.49 -22.53 1.63
N TYR A 104 -11.49 -21.28 2.08
CA TYR A 104 -10.33 -20.40 1.94
C TYR A 104 -9.93 -19.65 3.20
N VAL A 105 -10.86 -19.37 4.12
CA VAL A 105 -10.56 -18.61 5.34
C VAL A 105 -10.27 -19.52 6.53
N PHE A 106 -11.09 -20.54 6.76
CA PHE A 106 -11.01 -21.43 7.93
C PHE A 106 -10.30 -22.76 7.66
N VAL A 107 -9.96 -23.03 6.41
CA VAL A 107 -9.26 -24.27 6.04
C VAL A 107 -7.79 -24.22 6.47
N GLN A 108 -7.32 -25.30 7.09
CA GLN A 108 -5.89 -25.53 7.33
C GLN A 108 -5.24 -26.11 6.06
N TRP A 109 -4.54 -25.27 5.32
CA TRP A 109 -3.74 -25.70 4.19
C TRP A 109 -2.36 -26.14 4.68
N GLY A 110 -2.09 -27.40 4.87
CA GLY A 110 -0.80 -28.02 5.13
C GLY A 110 0.33 -27.09 5.61
N THR A 111 1.55 -27.26 5.09
CA THR A 111 2.75 -26.46 5.45
C THR A 111 2.77 -25.03 4.85
N TRP A 112 1.83 -24.67 3.97
CA TRP A 112 1.77 -23.35 3.33
C TRP A 112 0.90 -22.41 4.17
N ASN A 113 1.52 -21.70 5.08
CA ASN A 113 0.92 -20.77 6.05
C ASN A 113 0.37 -19.48 5.39
N ARG A 114 -0.40 -19.58 4.31
CA ARG A 114 -1.01 -18.45 3.60
C ARG A 114 -2.52 -18.43 3.77
N HIS A 115 -2.95 -18.46 5.03
CA HIS A 115 -4.37 -18.24 5.33
C HIS A 115 -4.72 -16.76 5.16
N PRO A 116 -5.91 -16.43 4.63
CA PRO A 116 -6.46 -15.11 4.75
C PRO A 116 -6.53 -14.78 6.24
N LYS A 117 -5.95 -13.67 6.62
CA LYS A 117 -5.99 -13.23 8.01
C LYS A 117 -7.25 -12.42 8.23
N VAL A 118 -7.88 -12.63 9.38
CA VAL A 118 -9.05 -11.88 9.81
C VAL A 118 -8.63 -10.93 10.92
N ASP A 119 -9.17 -9.72 10.92
CA ASP A 119 -9.02 -8.69 11.96
C ASP A 119 -7.58 -8.30 12.32
N LYS A 120 -6.73 -8.22 11.35
CA LYS A 120 -5.39 -7.67 11.59
C LYS A 120 -5.48 -6.19 11.96
N PRO A 121 -4.82 -5.78 13.06
CA PRO A 121 -4.75 -4.36 13.41
C PRO A 121 -3.96 -3.53 12.40
N ILE A 122 -3.02 -4.17 11.69
CA ILE A 122 -2.20 -3.57 10.65
C ILE A 122 -2.45 -4.32 9.34
N ALA A 123 -2.92 -3.63 8.34
CA ALA A 123 -3.17 -4.22 7.02
C ALA A 123 -1.88 -4.67 6.33
N SER A 124 -1.97 -5.76 5.58
CA SER A 124 -0.95 -6.09 4.59
C SER A 124 -0.93 -5.05 3.46
N THR A 125 0.14 -5.02 2.66
CA THR A 125 0.20 -4.12 1.49
C THR A 125 -1.02 -4.31 0.60
N LEU A 126 -1.81 -3.26 0.44
CA LEU A 126 -2.92 -3.23 -0.49
C LEU A 126 -2.40 -3.30 -1.93
N THR A 127 -3.05 -4.13 -2.74
CA THR A 127 -2.70 -4.33 -4.15
C THR A 127 -3.91 -4.10 -5.05
N THR A 128 -3.70 -3.98 -6.34
CA THR A 128 -4.78 -3.86 -7.34
C THR A 128 -5.80 -5.00 -7.31
N LYS A 129 -5.49 -6.07 -6.58
CA LYS A 129 -6.34 -7.28 -6.45
C LYS A 129 -7.18 -7.31 -5.17
N MET A 130 -7.13 -6.26 -4.34
CA MET A 130 -7.83 -6.22 -3.05
C MET A 130 -9.36 -6.33 -3.16
N GLY A 131 -9.93 -6.03 -4.32
CA GLY A 131 -11.36 -6.23 -4.59
C GLY A 131 -11.75 -7.65 -4.95
N THR A 132 -10.79 -8.54 -5.20
CA THR A 132 -11.06 -9.94 -5.60
C THR A 132 -11.09 -10.85 -4.38
N LEU A 133 -11.90 -11.91 -4.45
CA LEU A 133 -11.91 -12.96 -3.43
C LEU A 133 -10.67 -13.84 -3.62
N ARG A 134 -9.60 -13.56 -2.90
CA ARG A 134 -8.36 -14.37 -2.92
C ARG A 134 -7.92 -14.71 -1.50
N ALA A 135 -7.40 -15.91 -1.35
CA ALA A 135 -6.90 -16.46 -0.08
C ALA A 135 -5.75 -15.66 0.57
N THR A 136 -5.20 -14.65 -0.10
CA THR A 136 -4.05 -13.87 0.39
C THR A 136 -4.43 -12.48 0.87
N GLN A 137 -5.72 -12.12 0.89
CA GLN A 137 -6.18 -10.80 1.30
C GLN A 137 -6.60 -10.80 2.77
N ASP A 138 -6.36 -9.69 3.44
CA ASP A 138 -6.87 -9.47 4.78
C ASP A 138 -8.39 -9.24 4.71
N ASN A 139 -9.10 -9.83 5.65
CA ASN A 139 -10.55 -9.71 5.82
C ASN A 139 -10.85 -9.20 7.22
N TYR A 140 -12.04 -8.66 7.42
CA TYR A 140 -12.41 -8.02 8.67
C TYR A 140 -13.79 -8.47 9.12
N GLN A 141 -13.90 -8.72 10.43
CA GLN A 141 -15.15 -9.12 11.04
C GLN A 141 -15.95 -7.89 11.46
N THR A 142 -17.23 -7.91 11.19
CA THR A 142 -18.17 -6.89 11.68
C THR A 142 -18.69 -7.27 13.05
N GLN A 143 -19.32 -6.31 13.76
CA GLN A 143 -19.86 -6.52 15.10
C GLN A 143 -20.88 -7.67 15.18
N ASP A 144 -21.61 -7.96 14.10
CA ASP A 144 -22.54 -9.06 13.99
C ASP A 144 -21.86 -10.42 13.64
N GLY A 145 -20.54 -10.46 13.64
CA GLY A 145 -19.76 -11.68 13.43
C GLY A 145 -19.53 -12.08 11.97
N ARG A 146 -20.10 -11.37 11.01
CA ARG A 146 -19.88 -11.64 9.59
C ARG A 146 -18.52 -11.14 9.12
N ILE A 147 -17.92 -11.84 8.16
CA ILE A 147 -16.61 -11.50 7.62
C ILE A 147 -16.77 -10.88 6.23
N ARG A 148 -16.01 -9.83 5.98
CA ARG A 148 -16.02 -9.09 4.72
C ARG A 148 -14.64 -8.62 4.28
N LYS A 149 -14.50 -8.32 3.00
CA LYS A 149 -13.36 -7.58 2.46
C LYS A 149 -13.48 -6.08 2.76
N LEU A 150 -12.39 -5.36 2.61
CA LEU A 150 -12.40 -3.89 2.65
C LEU A 150 -13.29 -3.31 1.54
N THR A 151 -13.97 -2.20 1.85
CA THR A 151 -14.65 -1.39 0.85
C THR A 151 -13.64 -0.51 0.09
N PRO A 152 -14.02 0.08 -1.06
CA PRO A 152 -13.18 1.06 -1.75
C PRO A 152 -12.82 2.27 -0.86
N ARG A 153 -13.76 2.74 -0.04
CA ARG A 153 -13.54 3.86 0.89
C ARG A 153 -12.50 3.53 1.95
N GLU A 154 -12.61 2.37 2.56
CA GLU A 154 -11.62 1.88 3.54
C GLU A 154 -10.24 1.69 2.92
N GLY A 155 -10.19 1.21 1.68
CA GLY A 155 -8.94 1.14 0.91
C GLY A 155 -8.29 2.50 0.73
N LEU A 156 -9.08 3.54 0.43
CA LEU A 156 -8.59 4.92 0.33
C LEU A 156 -8.11 5.47 1.69
N ARG A 157 -8.87 5.25 2.77
CA ARG A 157 -8.44 5.63 4.14
C ARG A 157 -7.09 5.01 4.50
N LEU A 158 -6.88 3.73 4.14
CA LEU A 158 -5.62 3.01 4.34
C LEU A 158 -4.48 3.50 3.41
N MET A 159 -4.78 4.33 2.43
CA MET A 159 -3.80 5.06 1.61
C MET A 159 -3.61 6.51 2.06
N GLY A 160 -4.28 6.92 3.16
CA GLY A 160 -4.18 8.27 3.70
C GLY A 160 -5.12 9.30 3.09
N PHE A 161 -6.07 8.86 2.23
CA PHE A 161 -7.11 9.76 1.70
C PHE A 161 -8.25 9.94 2.70
N GLY A 162 -8.65 11.17 2.93
CA GLY A 162 -9.83 11.51 3.75
C GLY A 162 -11.15 11.16 3.06
N ASP A 163 -12.24 11.26 3.81
CA ASP A 163 -13.58 10.99 3.30
C ASP A 163 -14.11 12.06 2.33
N ASP A 164 -13.48 13.22 2.31
CA ASP A 164 -13.67 14.30 1.34
C ASP A 164 -13.18 13.93 -0.08
N PHE A 165 -12.34 12.92 -0.20
CA PHE A 165 -11.90 12.45 -1.51
C PHE A 165 -13.04 11.72 -2.23
N ASN A 166 -13.53 12.29 -3.33
CA ASN A 166 -14.66 11.75 -4.08
C ASN A 166 -14.29 10.52 -4.91
N ILE A 167 -15.06 9.43 -4.72
CA ILE A 167 -14.98 8.22 -5.56
C ILE A 167 -15.89 8.42 -6.77
N VAL A 168 -15.30 8.65 -7.94
CA VAL A 168 -16.03 8.93 -9.20
C VAL A 168 -16.03 7.76 -10.18
N CYS A 169 -15.46 6.62 -9.81
CA CYS A 169 -15.35 5.44 -10.64
C CYS A 169 -15.91 4.18 -9.95
N SER A 170 -16.00 3.08 -10.68
CA SER A 170 -16.48 1.81 -10.13
C SER A 170 -15.55 1.27 -9.04
N ASP A 171 -16.08 0.42 -8.15
CA ASP A 171 -15.30 -0.27 -7.11
C ASP A 171 -14.05 -0.92 -7.67
N THR A 172 -14.17 -1.62 -8.81
CA THR A 172 -13.03 -2.29 -9.46
C THR A 172 -11.94 -1.31 -9.85
N GLN A 173 -12.29 -0.16 -10.38
CA GLN A 173 -11.32 0.87 -10.74
C GLN A 173 -10.72 1.53 -9.50
N THR A 174 -11.54 1.81 -8.48
CA THR A 174 -11.05 2.35 -7.21
C THR A 174 -10.05 1.41 -6.55
N TYR A 175 -10.33 0.10 -6.51
CA TYR A 175 -9.37 -0.88 -5.98
C TYR A 175 -8.05 -0.91 -6.77
N LYS A 176 -8.10 -0.77 -8.09
CA LYS A 176 -6.88 -0.66 -8.90
C LYS A 176 -6.10 0.62 -8.58
N GLN A 177 -6.79 1.74 -8.42
CA GLN A 177 -6.17 3.00 -8.04
C GLN A 177 -5.52 2.90 -6.67
N VAL A 178 -6.26 2.42 -5.66
CA VAL A 178 -5.74 2.18 -4.30
C VAL A 178 -4.49 1.30 -4.31
N GLY A 179 -4.49 0.21 -5.08
CA GLY A 179 -3.35 -0.69 -5.15
C GLY A 179 -2.10 -0.07 -5.80
N ASN A 180 -2.30 0.89 -6.70
CA ASN A 180 -1.25 1.56 -7.46
C ASN A 180 -0.75 2.87 -6.82
N SER A 181 -1.46 3.39 -5.82
CA SER A 181 -1.11 4.63 -5.10
C SER A 181 0.10 4.48 -4.19
#